data_2b638c67c8f42963eedc429b0e27a9c9
#
_entry.id   2b638c67c8f42963eedc429b0e27a9c9
#
_cell.length_a   1.000
_cell.length_b   1.000
_cell.length_c   1.000
_cell.angle_alpha   90.00
_cell.angle_beta   90.00
_cell.angle_gamma   90.00
#
_symmetry.space_group_name_H-M   'P 1'
#
loop_
_entity.id
_entity.type
_entity.pdbx_description
1 polymer ?
#
loop_
_entity_poly.entity_id
_entity_poly.type
_entity_poly.pdbx_seq_one_letter_code
_entity_poly.pdbx_strand_id
1 'polypeptide(L)'
;MEVVPPYHSYGYRLGQWFYGFNLLSEIDEPGEYYVDREKGILYFYPPSDINKGQAFVSVNKNIISMKEVSFLTIQGVTLEGCRGTVVEMEDCNQALLAGCTIRNAGDEGVVISGGTRNGVTGCDIYEVGAGGIKINAGDRSTLTPAACFADNNNIHHIARIKRVYFPGISLNGVGNRATHNLIKHLPHMAIYFNGNDHVMEYNEIYDVCYESNDAGAIYAGRNWTMRGNMIRYNYLHDISGFEGKGCVGVYLDDAFCGVDIIGNVFDKVTRAMMIGGGRDNNVLNNIFIDCV
;
A
#
# COMPACT_ATOMS: atom_id res chain seq x y z
N MET A 1 -16.78 -23.93 12.90
CA MET A 1 -16.90 -22.63 12.18
C MET A 1 -17.53 -22.91 10.83
N GLU A 2 -18.51 -22.13 10.42
CA GLU A 2 -19.14 -22.19 9.11
C GLU A 2 -18.82 -20.89 8.36
N VAL A 3 -18.39 -21.02 7.11
CA VAL A 3 -18.09 -19.87 6.26
C VAL A 3 -19.36 -19.47 5.52
N VAL A 4 -19.77 -18.22 5.62
CA VAL A 4 -20.96 -17.69 4.97
C VAL A 4 -20.58 -16.86 3.73
N PRO A 5 -21.48 -16.75 2.71
CA PRO A 5 -21.23 -15.94 1.52
C PRO A 5 -21.00 -14.45 1.85
N PRO A 6 -20.27 -13.72 0.97
CA PRO A 6 -19.70 -14.18 -0.29
C PRO A 6 -18.45 -15.03 -0.10
N TYR A 7 -18.35 -16.12 -0.83
CA TYR A 7 -17.19 -17.00 -0.79
C TYR A 7 -16.05 -16.42 -1.63
N HIS A 8 -14.82 -16.66 -1.16
CA HIS A 8 -13.62 -16.30 -1.93
C HIS A 8 -13.50 -17.18 -3.18
N SER A 9 -13.06 -16.61 -4.32
CA SER A 9 -12.95 -17.31 -5.60
C SER A 9 -12.02 -18.52 -5.58
N TYR A 10 -10.99 -18.52 -4.74
CA TYR A 10 -10.08 -19.66 -4.56
C TYR A 10 -10.59 -20.70 -3.57
N GLY A 11 -11.75 -20.46 -2.94
CA GLY A 11 -12.34 -21.35 -1.93
C GLY A 11 -11.59 -21.33 -0.60
N TYR A 12 -11.94 -22.26 0.26
CA TYR A 12 -11.35 -22.45 1.59
C TYR A 12 -10.85 -23.90 1.71
N ARG A 13 -9.72 -24.08 2.40
CA ARG A 13 -9.10 -25.38 2.64
C ARG A 13 -8.89 -25.61 4.13
N LEU A 14 -8.96 -26.87 4.55
CA LEU A 14 -8.59 -27.25 5.92
C LEU A 14 -7.13 -26.85 6.22
N GLY A 15 -6.88 -26.28 7.37
CA GLY A 15 -5.55 -25.83 7.79
C GLY A 15 -5.16 -24.42 7.33
N GLN A 16 -6.05 -23.69 6.64
CA GLN A 16 -5.81 -22.28 6.38
C GLN A 16 -5.92 -21.47 7.68
N TRP A 17 -5.06 -20.47 7.79
CA TRP A 17 -5.08 -19.54 8.89
C TRP A 17 -6.24 -18.55 8.74
N PHE A 18 -6.81 -18.19 9.86
CA PHE A 18 -7.81 -17.15 9.95
C PHE A 18 -7.69 -16.50 11.34
N TYR A 19 -8.17 -15.29 11.44
CA TYR A 19 -8.36 -14.63 12.72
C TYR A 19 -9.71 -13.92 12.74
N GLY A 20 -10.34 -13.89 13.92
CA GLY A 20 -11.62 -13.25 14.12
C GLY A 20 -11.46 -11.80 14.55
N PHE A 21 -12.41 -10.97 14.16
CA PHE A 21 -12.51 -9.60 14.65
C PHE A 21 -13.77 -9.40 15.46
N ASN A 22 -13.69 -8.50 16.42
CA ASN A 22 -14.83 -8.06 17.21
C ASN A 22 -15.57 -9.23 17.84
N LEU A 23 -14.84 -10.06 18.57
CA LEU A 23 -15.34 -11.18 19.36
C LEU A 23 -15.16 -10.86 20.84
N LEU A 24 -16.25 -10.84 21.60
CA LEU A 24 -16.20 -10.53 23.04
C LEU A 24 -15.40 -11.57 23.84
N SER A 25 -15.40 -12.82 23.38
CA SER A 25 -14.65 -13.92 24.01
C SER A 25 -13.13 -13.82 23.84
N GLU A 26 -12.67 -12.96 22.94
CA GLU A 26 -11.25 -12.79 22.62
C GLU A 26 -10.66 -11.51 23.24
N ILE A 27 -11.34 -10.92 24.24
CA ILE A 27 -10.75 -9.82 25.02
C ILE A 27 -10.01 -10.45 26.21
N ASP A 28 -8.76 -10.81 25.98
CA ASP A 28 -7.92 -11.46 26.97
C ASP A 28 -6.56 -10.78 27.16
N GLU A 29 -6.18 -9.85 26.26
CA GLU A 29 -4.96 -9.06 26.38
C GLU A 29 -5.21 -7.54 26.47
N PRO A 30 -4.32 -6.78 27.15
CA PRO A 30 -4.41 -5.33 27.24
C PRO A 30 -4.33 -4.64 25.87
N GLY A 31 -5.28 -3.75 25.59
CA GLY A 31 -5.42 -3.02 24.33
C GLY A 31 -6.57 -3.54 23.46
N GLU A 32 -7.10 -4.70 23.77
CA GLU A 32 -8.19 -5.30 23.01
C GLU A 32 -9.55 -4.69 23.34
N TYR A 33 -10.44 -4.75 22.36
CA TYR A 33 -11.79 -4.20 22.51
C TYR A 33 -12.83 -4.95 21.68
N TYR A 34 -14.07 -4.86 22.13
CA TYR A 34 -15.25 -5.34 21.43
C TYR A 34 -16.31 -4.25 21.35
N VAL A 35 -16.90 -4.06 20.18
CA VAL A 35 -18.02 -3.13 19.97
C VAL A 35 -19.30 -3.93 19.81
N ASP A 36 -20.17 -3.87 20.81
CA ASP A 36 -21.55 -4.34 20.71
C ASP A 36 -22.35 -3.30 19.91
N ARG A 37 -22.52 -3.57 18.62
CA ARG A 37 -23.17 -2.63 17.69
C ARG A 37 -24.67 -2.52 17.90
N GLU A 38 -25.29 -3.55 18.50
CA GLU A 38 -26.72 -3.55 18.79
C GLU A 38 -27.04 -2.69 20.01
N LYS A 39 -26.22 -2.82 21.06
CA LYS A 39 -26.37 -2.05 22.28
C LYS A 39 -25.62 -0.72 22.30
N GLY A 40 -24.72 -0.48 21.37
CA GLY A 40 -23.84 0.70 21.35
C GLY A 40 -22.84 0.73 22.52
N ILE A 41 -22.39 -0.43 23.00
CA ILE A 41 -21.47 -0.55 24.11
C ILE A 41 -20.08 -0.93 23.60
N LEU A 42 -19.06 -0.20 24.04
CA LEU A 42 -17.65 -0.55 23.86
C LEU A 42 -17.15 -1.28 25.11
N TYR A 43 -16.71 -2.52 24.96
CA TYR A 43 -15.94 -3.25 25.97
C TYR A 43 -14.47 -3.09 25.63
N PHE A 44 -13.67 -2.68 26.59
CA PHE A 44 -12.27 -2.38 26.36
C PHE A 44 -11.42 -2.89 27.52
N TYR A 45 -10.34 -3.61 27.21
CA TYR A 45 -9.33 -4.00 28.18
C TYR A 45 -8.17 -2.99 28.12
N PRO A 46 -8.12 -1.98 29.00
CA PRO A 46 -7.15 -0.92 28.88
C PRO A 46 -5.72 -1.42 29.15
N PRO A 47 -4.70 -0.97 28.36
CA PRO A 47 -3.31 -1.36 28.55
C PRO A 47 -2.67 -0.74 29.82
N SER A 48 -3.34 0.21 30.45
CA SER A 48 -2.95 0.87 31.70
C SER A 48 -4.17 1.40 32.43
N ASP A 49 -3.98 1.98 33.60
CA ASP A 49 -5.08 2.60 34.38
C ASP A 49 -5.80 3.67 33.54
N ILE A 50 -7.03 3.37 33.14
CA ILE A 50 -7.85 4.23 32.27
C ILE A 50 -8.12 5.61 32.87
N ASN A 51 -8.06 5.75 34.20
CA ASN A 51 -8.24 7.04 34.87
C ASN A 51 -7.04 7.97 34.71
N LYS A 52 -5.91 7.46 34.23
CA LYS A 52 -4.67 8.20 33.96
C LYS A 52 -4.40 8.41 32.48
N GLY A 53 -5.26 7.88 31.61
CA GLY A 53 -5.16 7.93 30.17
C GLY A 53 -6.34 8.62 29.50
N GLN A 54 -6.32 8.62 28.18
CA GLN A 54 -7.42 9.05 27.33
C GLN A 54 -7.71 7.96 26.31
N ALA A 55 -8.98 7.69 26.05
CA ALA A 55 -9.44 6.79 25.01
C ALA A 55 -10.24 7.58 23.97
N PHE A 56 -9.95 7.36 22.70
CA PHE A 56 -10.63 8.00 21.58
C PHE A 56 -11.30 6.94 20.71
N VAL A 57 -12.53 7.20 20.30
CA VAL A 57 -13.27 6.37 19.35
C VAL A 57 -13.40 7.12 18.03
N SER A 58 -12.91 6.52 16.96
CA SER A 58 -13.01 7.07 15.61
C SER A 58 -14.46 6.97 15.11
N VAL A 59 -15.12 8.09 14.90
CA VAL A 59 -16.50 8.14 14.39
C VAL A 59 -16.58 8.71 12.97
N ASN A 60 -15.68 9.59 12.60
CA ASN A 60 -15.64 10.19 11.27
C ASN A 60 -15.15 9.18 10.22
N LYS A 61 -15.72 9.24 9.04
CA LYS A 61 -15.26 8.43 7.91
C LYS A 61 -13.88 8.88 7.43
N ASN A 62 -13.75 10.18 7.17
CA ASN A 62 -12.52 10.81 6.67
C ASN A 62 -12.12 11.97 7.57
N ILE A 63 -10.85 12.38 7.54
CA ILE A 63 -10.38 13.63 8.15
C ILE A 63 -10.50 14.76 7.15
N ILE A 64 -10.06 14.53 5.89
CA ILE A 64 -10.11 15.51 4.81
C ILE A 64 -10.72 14.85 3.58
N SER A 65 -11.71 15.52 2.98
CA SER A 65 -12.25 15.17 1.68
C SER A 65 -12.22 16.42 0.79
N MET A 66 -11.53 16.33 -0.34
CA MET A 66 -11.39 17.39 -1.32
C MET A 66 -11.98 16.95 -2.64
N LYS A 67 -12.84 17.76 -3.23
CA LYS A 67 -13.40 17.51 -4.56
C LYS A 67 -13.22 18.73 -5.44
N GLU A 68 -12.66 18.51 -6.65
CA GLU A 68 -12.44 19.58 -7.65
C GLU A 68 -11.65 20.79 -7.11
N VAL A 69 -10.80 20.54 -6.11
CA VAL A 69 -9.96 21.58 -5.49
C VAL A 69 -8.69 21.77 -6.31
N SER A 70 -8.25 23.01 -6.50
CA SER A 70 -7.03 23.34 -7.22
C SER A 70 -6.09 24.19 -6.37
N PHE A 71 -4.76 23.92 -6.51
CA PHE A 71 -3.69 24.72 -5.91
C PHE A 71 -3.73 24.82 -4.39
N LEU A 72 -4.19 23.76 -3.71
CA LEU A 72 -4.22 23.68 -2.25
C LEU A 72 -3.04 22.87 -1.73
N THR A 73 -2.34 23.40 -0.76
CA THR A 73 -1.31 22.66 -0.02
C THR A 73 -1.72 22.53 1.45
N ILE A 74 -1.68 21.31 1.96
CA ILE A 74 -1.81 21.01 3.39
C ILE A 74 -0.45 20.55 3.87
N GLN A 75 0.12 21.22 4.87
CA GLN A 75 1.50 21.00 5.27
C GLN A 75 1.68 20.90 6.77
N GLY A 76 2.54 19.96 7.21
CA GLY A 76 3.07 19.91 8.58
C GLY A 76 2.05 19.59 9.66
N VAL A 77 0.96 18.89 9.32
CA VAL A 77 -0.11 18.54 10.26
C VAL A 77 -0.17 17.03 10.50
N THR A 78 -0.65 16.66 11.68
CA THR A 78 -0.98 15.25 11.99
C THR A 78 -2.45 15.02 11.72
N LEU A 79 -2.76 14.01 10.90
CA LEU A 79 -4.10 13.58 10.50
C LEU A 79 -4.31 12.16 11.02
N GLU A 80 -5.18 11.99 12.01
CA GLU A 80 -5.38 10.69 12.66
C GLU A 80 -6.80 10.51 13.22
N GLY A 81 -7.15 9.28 13.56
CA GLY A 81 -8.38 8.97 14.31
C GLY A 81 -9.64 8.96 13.45
N CYS A 82 -9.59 8.47 12.20
CA CYS A 82 -10.79 8.17 11.42
C CYS A 82 -10.98 6.68 11.21
N ARG A 83 -12.20 6.26 10.91
CA ARG A 83 -12.51 4.84 10.65
C ARG A 83 -12.42 4.43 9.18
N GLY A 84 -12.22 5.36 8.27
CA GLY A 84 -12.06 5.14 6.83
C GLY A 84 -10.73 5.70 6.34
N THR A 85 -10.70 6.20 5.12
CA THR A 85 -9.54 6.85 4.49
C THR A 85 -9.26 8.20 5.13
N VAL A 86 -8.00 8.49 5.44
CA VAL A 86 -7.65 9.76 6.11
C VAL A 86 -7.87 10.94 5.18
N VAL A 87 -7.31 10.91 3.97
CA VAL A 87 -7.44 11.98 2.98
C VAL A 87 -7.94 11.43 1.65
N GLU A 88 -9.03 12.00 1.14
CA GLU A 88 -9.56 11.74 -0.19
C GLU A 88 -9.45 12.99 -1.06
N MET A 89 -8.88 12.82 -2.27
CA MET A 89 -8.78 13.85 -3.32
C MET A 89 -9.52 13.33 -4.56
N GLU A 90 -10.64 13.96 -4.93
CA GLU A 90 -11.44 13.62 -6.10
C GLU A 90 -11.34 14.74 -7.12
N ASP A 91 -10.87 14.44 -8.33
CA ASP A 91 -10.74 15.36 -9.47
C ASP A 91 -10.04 16.70 -9.13
N CYS A 92 -9.09 16.64 -8.18
CA CYS A 92 -8.30 17.80 -7.78
C CYS A 92 -7.19 18.11 -8.80
N ASN A 93 -6.68 19.33 -8.78
CA ASN A 93 -5.58 19.75 -9.65
C ASN A 93 -4.50 20.48 -8.85
N GLN A 94 -3.27 19.93 -8.83
CA GLN A 94 -2.15 20.47 -8.06
C GLN A 94 -2.48 20.61 -6.55
N ALA A 95 -3.24 19.65 -6.00
CA ALA A 95 -3.45 19.53 -4.57
C ALA A 95 -2.28 18.73 -3.96
N LEU A 96 -1.73 19.20 -2.86
CA LEU A 96 -0.52 18.68 -2.25
C LEU A 96 -0.68 18.44 -0.75
N LEU A 97 -0.27 17.24 -0.31
CA LEU A 97 0.04 16.96 1.08
C LEU A 97 1.56 16.98 1.25
N ALA A 98 2.09 17.80 2.17
CA ALA A 98 3.52 17.96 2.37
C ALA A 98 3.93 17.87 3.84
N GLY A 99 4.86 16.98 4.16
CA GLY A 99 5.42 16.87 5.52
C GLY A 99 4.38 16.57 6.60
N CYS A 100 3.32 15.81 6.28
CA CYS A 100 2.25 15.45 7.20
C CYS A 100 2.53 14.10 7.85
N THR A 101 2.01 13.91 9.06
CA THR A 101 1.90 12.59 9.69
C THR A 101 0.48 12.06 9.50
N ILE A 102 0.34 10.86 8.92
CA ILE A 102 -0.96 10.23 8.60
C ILE A 102 -0.98 8.86 9.26
N ARG A 103 -1.87 8.67 10.25
CA ARG A 103 -1.87 7.45 11.06
C ARG A 103 -3.21 7.14 11.73
N ASN A 104 -3.28 5.97 12.38
CA ASN A 104 -4.41 5.55 13.20
C ASN A 104 -5.75 5.66 12.47
N ALA A 105 -5.84 5.05 11.29
CA ALA A 105 -7.04 5.04 10.46
C ALA A 105 -7.51 3.62 10.15
N GLY A 106 -8.80 3.47 9.90
CA GLY A 106 -9.39 2.15 9.63
C GLY A 106 -9.27 1.67 8.18
N ASP A 107 -8.86 2.54 7.26
CA ASP A 107 -8.71 2.19 5.83
C ASP A 107 -7.42 2.79 5.25
N GLU A 108 -7.44 3.34 4.03
CA GLU A 108 -6.29 3.90 3.32
C GLU A 108 -5.75 5.18 3.98
N GLY A 109 -4.44 5.43 3.87
CA GLY A 109 -3.86 6.71 4.27
C GLY A 109 -4.34 7.84 3.37
N VAL A 110 -4.03 7.77 2.07
CA VAL A 110 -4.40 8.79 1.06
C VAL A 110 -4.93 8.13 -0.19
N VAL A 111 -6.04 8.64 -0.71
CA VAL A 111 -6.60 8.25 -2.01
C VAL A 111 -6.70 9.46 -2.91
N ILE A 112 -6.07 9.38 -4.09
CA ILE A 112 -6.16 10.35 -5.18
C ILE A 112 -6.92 9.68 -6.31
N SER A 113 -8.08 10.23 -6.67
CA SER A 113 -8.94 9.73 -7.74
C SER A 113 -9.19 10.83 -8.77
N GLY A 114 -8.71 10.62 -10.00
CA GLY A 114 -8.81 11.63 -11.06
C GLY A 114 -7.91 12.84 -10.86
N GLY A 115 -8.19 13.88 -11.65
CA GLY A 115 -7.43 15.12 -11.63
C GLY A 115 -5.99 15.00 -12.14
N THR A 116 -5.19 16.04 -11.91
CA THR A 116 -3.81 16.11 -12.43
C THR A 116 -2.84 16.74 -11.43
N ARG A 117 -1.59 16.27 -11.43
CA ARG A 117 -0.47 16.81 -10.66
C ARG A 117 -0.72 16.89 -9.15
N ASN A 118 -1.62 16.05 -8.63
CA ASN A 118 -1.84 15.92 -7.20
C ASN A 118 -0.69 15.12 -6.59
N GLY A 119 -0.32 15.42 -5.35
CA GLY A 119 0.84 14.79 -4.75
C GLY A 119 0.77 14.59 -3.25
N VAL A 120 1.61 13.63 -2.81
CA VAL A 120 1.92 13.37 -1.41
C VAL A 120 3.43 13.37 -1.29
N THR A 121 4.01 14.28 -0.50
CA THR A 121 5.46 14.41 -0.38
C THR A 121 5.94 14.61 1.05
N GLY A 122 7.03 13.94 1.41
CA GLY A 122 7.67 14.08 2.72
C GLY A 122 6.79 13.68 3.89
N CYS A 123 5.77 12.85 3.67
CA CYS A 123 4.84 12.42 4.70
C CYS A 123 5.30 11.13 5.39
N ASP A 124 4.92 10.99 6.68
CA ASP A 124 5.08 9.78 7.46
C ASP A 124 3.72 9.08 7.60
N ILE A 125 3.59 7.87 7.01
CA ILE A 125 2.30 7.17 6.88
C ILE A 125 2.40 5.79 7.54
N TYR A 126 1.64 5.57 8.60
CA TYR A 126 1.69 4.32 9.35
C TYR A 126 0.43 4.04 10.16
N GLU A 127 0.32 2.83 10.69
CA GLU A 127 -0.80 2.42 11.54
C GLU A 127 -2.17 2.65 10.87
N VAL A 128 -2.26 2.49 9.53
CA VAL A 128 -3.51 2.51 8.78
C VAL A 128 -4.02 1.09 8.50
N GLY A 129 -5.32 0.94 8.40
CA GLY A 129 -5.99 -0.36 8.26
C GLY A 129 -5.79 -1.04 6.90
N ALA A 130 -5.51 -0.26 5.86
CA ALA A 130 -5.30 -0.72 4.49
C ALA A 130 -4.00 -0.15 3.91
N GLY A 131 -3.97 0.28 2.64
CA GLY A 131 -2.80 0.81 1.96
C GLY A 131 -2.35 2.20 2.40
N GLY A 132 -1.13 2.58 2.04
CA GLY A 132 -0.58 3.89 2.35
C GLY A 132 -1.12 4.98 1.43
N ILE A 133 -0.75 4.95 0.15
CA ILE A 133 -1.13 5.93 -0.87
C ILE A 133 -1.69 5.22 -2.09
N LYS A 134 -2.87 5.60 -2.52
CA LYS A 134 -3.51 5.08 -3.72
C LYS A 134 -3.76 6.18 -4.73
N ILE A 135 -3.19 6.04 -5.93
CA ILE A 135 -3.34 6.98 -7.05
C ILE A 135 -4.08 6.28 -8.19
N ASN A 136 -5.25 6.80 -8.56
CA ASN A 136 -6.06 6.36 -9.68
C ASN A 136 -6.30 7.54 -10.61
N ALA A 137 -5.37 7.84 -11.51
CA ALA A 137 -5.45 9.05 -12.32
C ALA A 137 -4.75 8.87 -13.69
N GLY A 138 -5.23 9.61 -14.69
CA GLY A 138 -4.82 9.48 -16.09
C GLY A 138 -5.76 8.59 -16.90
N ASP A 139 -5.89 8.89 -18.19
CA ASP A 139 -6.81 8.17 -19.08
C ASP A 139 -6.06 7.17 -19.96
N ARG A 140 -6.29 5.88 -19.72
CA ARG A 140 -5.68 4.79 -20.50
C ARG A 140 -6.20 4.67 -21.92
N SER A 141 -7.38 5.17 -22.23
CA SER A 141 -7.93 5.10 -23.60
C SER A 141 -7.20 6.03 -24.55
N THR A 142 -6.71 7.13 -24.05
CA THR A 142 -5.97 8.16 -24.81
C THR A 142 -4.48 8.22 -24.46
N LEU A 143 -4.05 7.46 -23.45
CA LEU A 143 -2.72 7.54 -22.83
C LEU A 143 -2.39 8.94 -22.30
N THR A 144 -3.40 9.65 -21.81
CA THR A 144 -3.22 11.00 -21.23
C THR A 144 -2.71 10.89 -19.79
N PRO A 145 -1.50 11.38 -19.50
CA PRO A 145 -0.91 11.25 -18.17
C PRO A 145 -1.54 12.24 -17.18
N ALA A 146 -1.73 11.78 -15.94
CA ALA A 146 -2.15 12.65 -14.83
C ALA A 146 -0.99 13.35 -14.15
N ALA A 147 0.20 12.78 -14.17
CA ALA A 147 1.38 13.25 -13.47
C ALA A 147 1.19 13.43 -11.95
N CYS A 148 0.33 12.61 -11.34
CA CYS A 148 0.21 12.54 -9.88
C CYS A 148 1.39 11.78 -9.27
N PHE A 149 1.71 12.04 -7.99
CA PHE A 149 2.93 11.50 -7.42
C PHE A 149 2.87 11.21 -5.91
N ALA A 150 3.69 10.22 -5.52
CA ALA A 150 4.10 9.96 -4.15
C ALA A 150 5.63 10.08 -4.10
N ASP A 151 6.15 11.11 -3.41
CA ASP A 151 7.57 11.43 -3.42
C ASP A 151 8.12 11.64 -2.00
N ASN A 152 9.27 11.04 -1.70
CA ASN A 152 9.99 11.24 -0.44
C ASN A 152 9.14 10.94 0.82
N ASN A 153 8.27 9.93 0.79
CA ASN A 153 7.46 9.53 1.93
C ASN A 153 8.12 8.37 2.70
N ASN A 154 7.86 8.29 4.00
CA ASN A 154 8.16 7.14 4.85
C ASN A 154 6.86 6.37 5.11
N ILE A 155 6.75 5.15 4.57
CA ILE A 155 5.53 4.33 4.66
C ILE A 155 5.86 3.01 5.35
N HIS A 156 5.22 2.76 6.50
CA HIS A 156 5.53 1.58 7.29
C HIS A 156 4.36 1.14 8.18
N HIS A 157 4.36 -0.13 8.61
CA HIS A 157 3.38 -0.67 9.55
C HIS A 157 1.93 -0.37 9.15
N ILE A 158 1.63 -0.46 7.86
CA ILE A 158 0.28 -0.30 7.29
C ILE A 158 -0.42 -1.65 7.13
N ALA A 159 -1.60 -1.64 6.52
CA ALA A 159 -2.38 -2.84 6.22
C ALA A 159 -2.72 -3.67 7.49
N ARG A 160 -3.02 -3.00 8.60
CA ARG A 160 -3.30 -3.65 9.90
C ARG A 160 -4.55 -4.51 9.88
N ILE A 161 -5.54 -4.15 9.07
CA ILE A 161 -6.84 -4.84 8.96
C ILE A 161 -6.91 -5.63 7.65
N LYS A 162 -6.60 -4.99 6.55
CA LYS A 162 -6.60 -5.59 5.21
C LYS A 162 -5.18 -5.96 4.83
N ARG A 163 -4.78 -7.18 5.18
CA ARG A 163 -3.37 -7.62 5.14
C ARG A 163 -2.82 -7.88 3.73
N VAL A 164 -3.67 -8.16 2.75
CA VAL A 164 -3.26 -8.64 1.42
C VAL A 164 -3.82 -7.72 0.34
N TYR A 165 -3.02 -7.40 -0.67
CA TYR A 165 -3.32 -6.49 -1.79
C TYR A 165 -3.60 -5.03 -1.41
N PHE A 166 -3.09 -4.58 -0.26
CA PHE A 166 -3.09 -3.19 0.17
C PHE A 166 -1.66 -2.69 0.30
N PRO A 167 -1.04 -2.21 -0.81
CA PRO A 167 0.36 -1.85 -0.87
C PRO A 167 0.68 -0.53 -0.14
N GLY A 168 1.99 -0.29 0.06
CA GLY A 168 2.48 1.03 0.47
C GLY A 168 2.06 2.12 -0.50
N ILE A 169 2.27 1.89 -1.80
CA ILE A 169 1.84 2.79 -2.88
C ILE A 169 1.17 1.98 -3.98
N SER A 170 -0.01 2.42 -4.43
CA SER A 170 -0.70 1.88 -5.60
C SER A 170 -0.79 2.94 -6.69
N LEU A 171 -0.24 2.65 -7.89
CA LEU A 171 -0.31 3.50 -9.07
C LEU A 171 -1.25 2.88 -10.10
N ASN A 172 -2.32 3.57 -10.45
CA ASN A 172 -3.25 3.14 -11.49
C ASN A 172 -3.50 4.29 -12.49
N GLY A 173 -3.76 3.93 -13.75
CA GLY A 173 -4.04 4.90 -14.82
C GLY A 173 -2.83 5.17 -15.70
N VAL A 174 -2.41 6.43 -15.86
CA VAL A 174 -1.31 6.80 -16.79
C VAL A 174 -0.40 7.86 -16.20
N GLY A 175 0.92 7.64 -16.33
CA GLY A 175 1.94 8.65 -16.10
C GLY A 175 2.05 9.14 -14.65
N ASN A 176 1.78 8.29 -13.67
CA ASN A 176 1.97 8.58 -12.26
C ASN A 176 3.33 8.08 -11.78
N ARG A 177 3.81 8.58 -10.64
CA ARG A 177 5.13 8.20 -10.15
C ARG A 177 5.19 7.96 -8.64
N ALA A 178 6.08 7.04 -8.26
CA ALA A 178 6.50 6.78 -6.89
C ALA A 178 8.01 6.93 -6.81
N THR A 179 8.50 7.98 -6.15
CA THR A 179 9.91 8.36 -6.20
C THR A 179 10.46 8.69 -4.80
N HIS A 180 11.72 8.29 -4.52
CA HIS A 180 12.43 8.58 -3.27
C HIS A 180 11.71 8.14 -1.98
N ASN A 181 10.79 7.19 -2.04
CA ASN A 181 10.08 6.73 -0.86
C ASN A 181 10.88 5.67 -0.10
N LEU A 182 10.76 5.69 1.23
CA LEU A 182 11.16 4.62 2.11
C LEU A 182 9.92 3.79 2.46
N ILE A 183 9.90 2.52 2.04
CA ILE A 183 8.74 1.62 2.25
C ILE A 183 9.22 0.35 2.96
N LYS A 184 8.69 0.10 4.15
CA LYS A 184 9.18 -0.97 5.00
C LYS A 184 8.16 -1.54 5.97
N HIS A 185 8.45 -2.72 6.50
CA HIS A 185 7.64 -3.40 7.53
C HIS A 185 6.19 -3.56 7.08
N LEU A 186 5.97 -4.18 5.90
CA LEU A 186 4.65 -4.42 5.33
C LEU A 186 4.34 -5.92 5.21
N PRO A 187 3.12 -6.36 5.53
CA PRO A 187 2.73 -7.77 5.39
C PRO A 187 2.69 -8.24 3.94
N HIS A 188 2.49 -7.33 3.00
CA HIS A 188 2.41 -7.59 1.57
C HIS A 188 3.27 -6.59 0.77
N MET A 189 2.94 -6.34 -0.49
CA MET A 189 3.73 -5.56 -1.45
C MET A 189 3.96 -4.09 -1.03
N ALA A 190 5.11 -3.56 -1.42
CA ALA A 190 5.44 -2.15 -1.25
C ALA A 190 4.78 -1.28 -2.31
N ILE A 191 4.96 -1.63 -3.60
CA ILE A 191 4.40 -0.89 -4.73
C ILE A 191 3.61 -1.84 -5.63
N TYR A 192 2.35 -1.51 -5.87
CA TYR A 192 1.53 -2.10 -6.92
C TYR A 192 1.34 -1.10 -8.05
N PHE A 193 1.50 -1.53 -9.29
CA PHE A 193 1.20 -0.65 -10.42
C PHE A 193 0.31 -1.35 -11.46
N ASN A 194 -0.55 -0.53 -12.07
CA ASN A 194 -1.55 -0.99 -13.02
C ASN A 194 -1.86 0.16 -14.01
N GLY A 195 -1.44 0.02 -15.25
CA GLY A 195 -1.60 1.07 -16.24
C GLY A 195 -0.32 1.33 -17.04
N ASN A 196 -0.18 2.53 -17.55
CA ASN A 196 0.84 2.87 -18.51
C ASN A 196 1.73 4.04 -18.04
N ASP A 197 2.97 4.01 -18.49
CA ASP A 197 3.92 5.13 -18.36
C ASP A 197 4.17 5.58 -16.91
N HIS A 198 4.06 4.64 -15.95
CA HIS A 198 4.40 4.89 -14.56
C HIS A 198 5.91 4.86 -14.33
N VAL A 199 6.37 5.66 -13.40
CA VAL A 199 7.80 5.70 -12.99
C VAL A 199 7.92 5.37 -11.51
N MET A 200 8.72 4.35 -11.20
CA MET A 200 9.07 3.92 -9.85
C MET A 200 10.58 3.98 -9.72
N GLU A 201 11.11 5.03 -9.08
CA GLU A 201 12.55 5.24 -9.03
C GLU A 201 13.06 5.80 -7.70
N TYR A 202 14.31 5.47 -7.38
CA TYR A 202 15.01 5.93 -6.18
C TYR A 202 14.29 5.57 -4.87
N ASN A 203 13.46 4.52 -4.86
CA ASN A 203 12.83 4.04 -3.62
C ASN A 203 13.76 3.08 -2.89
N GLU A 204 13.73 3.12 -1.56
CA GLU A 204 14.29 2.11 -0.69
C GLU A 204 13.16 1.24 -0.14
N ILE A 205 13.27 -0.08 -0.34
CA ILE A 205 12.20 -1.04 -0.02
C ILE A 205 12.82 -2.22 0.74
N TYR A 206 12.37 -2.48 1.97
CA TYR A 206 12.82 -3.64 2.73
C TYR A 206 11.80 -4.16 3.73
N ASP A 207 12.01 -5.38 4.19
CA ASP A 207 11.12 -6.06 5.14
C ASP A 207 9.64 -5.95 4.75
N VAL A 208 9.36 -6.29 3.50
CA VAL A 208 8.00 -6.33 2.94
C VAL A 208 7.65 -7.75 2.52
N CYS A 209 6.36 -8.03 2.33
CA CYS A 209 5.81 -9.34 2.01
C CYS A 209 6.05 -10.40 3.11
N TYR A 210 6.24 -10.02 4.37
CA TYR A 210 6.60 -10.97 5.43
C TYR A 210 5.45 -11.95 5.80
N GLU A 211 4.22 -11.72 5.34
CA GLU A 211 3.09 -12.64 5.48
C GLU A 211 2.72 -13.35 4.16
N SER A 212 3.51 -13.17 3.10
CA SER A 212 3.18 -13.66 1.76
C SER A 212 4.40 -14.28 1.08
N ASN A 213 4.16 -15.24 0.18
CA ASN A 213 5.20 -15.87 -0.63
C ASN A 213 4.99 -15.68 -2.12
N ASP A 214 3.77 -15.88 -2.62
CA ASP A 214 3.42 -15.57 -4.00
C ASP A 214 3.08 -14.08 -4.15
N ALA A 215 4.09 -13.25 -3.93
CA ALA A 215 3.98 -11.79 -3.93
C ALA A 215 5.30 -11.14 -4.37
N GLY A 216 5.24 -9.90 -4.79
CA GLY A 216 6.41 -9.09 -5.13
C GLY A 216 6.44 -7.79 -4.34
N ALA A 217 7.64 -7.33 -3.98
CA ALA A 217 7.80 -6.01 -3.36
C ALA A 217 7.33 -4.91 -4.31
N ILE A 218 7.69 -4.99 -5.58
CA ILE A 218 7.09 -4.22 -6.68
C ILE A 218 6.37 -5.23 -7.59
N TYR A 219 5.06 -5.08 -7.76
CA TYR A 219 4.23 -6.08 -8.42
C TYR A 219 3.29 -5.48 -9.46
N ALA A 220 3.18 -6.14 -10.62
CA ALA A 220 2.12 -5.98 -11.60
C ALA A 220 1.85 -7.30 -12.32
N GLY A 221 0.65 -7.44 -12.91
CA GLY A 221 0.35 -8.66 -13.67
C GLY A 221 -0.89 -8.59 -14.53
N ARG A 222 -0.99 -9.61 -15.41
CA ARG A 222 -2.20 -10.01 -16.13
C ARG A 222 -2.72 -9.03 -17.19
N ASN A 223 -1.87 -8.13 -17.69
CA ASN A 223 -2.34 -7.22 -18.74
C ASN A 223 -1.23 -6.85 -19.74
N TRP A 224 -1.43 -7.18 -20.99
CA TRP A 224 -0.46 -6.96 -22.06
C TRP A 224 -0.41 -5.52 -22.58
N THR A 225 -1.42 -4.72 -22.25
CA THR A 225 -1.57 -3.34 -22.75
C THR A 225 -0.99 -2.29 -21.82
N MET A 226 -0.54 -2.70 -20.62
CA MET A 226 0.02 -1.81 -19.60
C MET A 226 1.53 -1.62 -19.80
N ARG A 227 1.91 -0.89 -20.82
CA ARG A 227 3.28 -0.72 -21.29
C ARG A 227 3.86 0.64 -20.92
N GLY A 228 5.18 0.80 -21.11
CA GLY A 228 5.88 2.06 -20.87
C GLY A 228 6.27 2.31 -19.41
N ASN A 229 6.05 1.33 -18.55
CA ASN A 229 6.37 1.47 -17.13
C ASN A 229 7.87 1.32 -16.88
N MET A 230 8.39 2.06 -15.91
CA MET A 230 9.81 2.14 -15.62
C MET A 230 10.08 1.91 -14.14
N ILE A 231 10.91 0.90 -13.84
CA ILE A 231 11.37 0.54 -12.48
C ILE A 231 12.88 0.73 -12.48
N ARG A 232 13.39 1.82 -11.87
CA ARG A 232 14.81 2.09 -11.97
C ARG A 232 15.42 2.72 -10.72
N TYR A 233 16.71 2.40 -10.50
CA TYR A 233 17.51 3.00 -9.45
C TYR A 233 16.94 2.84 -8.04
N ASN A 234 16.14 1.77 -7.82
CA ASN A 234 15.63 1.43 -6.51
C ASN A 234 16.63 0.54 -5.76
N TYR A 235 16.60 0.61 -4.44
CA TYR A 235 17.30 -0.29 -3.54
C TYR A 235 16.29 -1.20 -2.85
N LEU A 236 16.27 -2.48 -3.20
CA LEU A 236 15.42 -3.49 -2.60
C LEU A 236 16.30 -4.43 -1.77
N HIS A 237 16.03 -4.57 -0.47
CA HIS A 237 16.87 -5.40 0.36
C HIS A 237 16.11 -6.09 1.50
N ASP A 238 16.72 -7.14 2.05
CA ASP A 238 16.19 -7.91 3.18
C ASP A 238 14.72 -8.34 2.98
N ILE A 239 14.40 -8.97 1.84
CA ILE A 239 13.05 -9.42 1.47
C ILE A 239 13.07 -10.94 1.32
N SER A 240 12.45 -11.67 2.27
CA SER A 240 12.49 -13.12 2.34
C SER A 240 11.14 -13.82 2.17
N GLY A 241 10.02 -13.10 2.32
CA GLY A 241 8.69 -13.69 2.37
C GLY A 241 8.40 -14.41 3.68
N PHE A 242 7.20 -14.98 3.78
CA PHE A 242 6.76 -15.70 4.97
C PHE A 242 7.62 -16.95 5.23
N GLU A 243 8.14 -17.08 6.44
CA GLU A 243 9.02 -18.17 6.86
C GLU A 243 10.26 -18.37 5.92
N GLY A 244 10.73 -17.32 5.26
CA GLY A 244 11.85 -17.42 4.33
C GLY A 244 11.57 -18.23 3.05
N LYS A 245 10.33 -18.55 2.75
CA LYS A 245 9.94 -19.38 1.59
C LYS A 245 10.09 -18.68 0.24
N GLY A 246 10.36 -17.40 0.25
CA GLY A 246 10.68 -16.60 -0.91
C GLY A 246 9.52 -15.70 -1.37
N CYS A 247 9.82 -14.42 -1.40
CA CYS A 247 9.04 -13.39 -2.08
C CYS A 247 9.90 -12.79 -3.19
N VAL A 248 9.30 -12.12 -4.14
CA VAL A 248 9.98 -11.56 -5.31
C VAL A 248 10.25 -10.06 -5.10
N GLY A 249 11.43 -9.58 -5.47
CA GLY A 249 11.74 -8.16 -5.45
C GLY A 249 10.90 -7.39 -6.48
N VAL A 250 11.07 -7.69 -7.77
CA VAL A 250 10.21 -7.19 -8.86
C VAL A 250 9.50 -8.37 -9.52
N TYR A 251 8.19 -8.39 -9.44
CA TYR A 251 7.37 -9.46 -9.98
C TYR A 251 6.42 -8.95 -11.07
N LEU A 252 6.73 -9.32 -12.33
CA LEU A 252 5.86 -9.14 -13.49
C LEU A 252 5.12 -10.47 -13.76
N ASP A 253 3.89 -10.56 -13.30
CA ASP A 253 3.10 -11.78 -13.31
C ASP A 253 2.26 -11.93 -14.58
N ASP A 254 1.94 -13.19 -14.93
CA ASP A 254 0.99 -13.60 -15.98
C ASP A 254 1.08 -12.76 -17.27
N ALA A 255 2.21 -12.88 -17.96
CA ALA A 255 2.45 -12.28 -19.27
C ALA A 255 2.40 -10.74 -19.33
N PHE A 256 2.77 -10.05 -18.24
CA PHE A 256 2.91 -8.59 -18.23
C PHE A 256 3.99 -8.11 -19.20
N CYS A 257 3.78 -6.99 -19.90
CA CYS A 257 4.62 -6.56 -21.02
C CYS A 257 5.10 -5.11 -20.89
N GLY A 258 6.24 -4.82 -21.54
CA GLY A 258 6.71 -3.46 -21.80
C GLY A 258 7.16 -2.69 -20.58
N VAL A 259 7.95 -3.33 -19.70
CA VAL A 259 8.55 -2.70 -18.51
C VAL A 259 10.05 -2.63 -18.64
N ASP A 260 10.63 -1.49 -18.34
CA ASP A 260 12.06 -1.29 -18.21
C ASP A 260 12.49 -1.37 -16.74
N ILE A 261 13.34 -2.36 -16.42
CA ILE A 261 13.88 -2.60 -15.07
C ILE A 261 15.38 -2.32 -15.13
N ILE A 262 15.80 -1.12 -14.69
CA ILE A 262 17.14 -0.60 -15.01
C ILE A 262 17.86 -0.08 -13.76
N GLY A 263 19.09 -0.53 -13.53
CA GLY A 263 19.99 0.06 -12.54
C GLY A 263 19.53 -0.08 -11.08
N ASN A 264 18.67 -1.06 -10.78
CA ASN A 264 18.25 -1.33 -9.42
C ASN A 264 19.32 -2.16 -8.69
N VAL A 265 19.35 -2.05 -7.38
CA VAL A 265 20.17 -2.89 -6.50
C VAL A 265 19.24 -3.80 -5.69
N PHE A 266 19.52 -5.10 -5.75
CA PHE A 266 18.86 -6.13 -4.97
C PHE A 266 19.88 -6.74 -4.03
N ASP A 267 19.64 -6.67 -2.71
CA ASP A 267 20.54 -7.21 -1.69
C ASP A 267 19.75 -8.09 -0.71
N LYS A 268 20.11 -9.37 -0.63
CA LYS A 268 19.39 -10.35 0.21
C LYS A 268 17.91 -10.44 -0.07
N VAL A 269 17.52 -10.40 -1.33
CA VAL A 269 16.16 -10.66 -1.79
C VAL A 269 16.07 -12.12 -2.22
N THR A 270 15.20 -12.91 -1.61
CA THR A 270 15.14 -14.36 -1.87
C THR A 270 14.90 -14.68 -3.34
N ARG A 271 14.09 -13.90 -4.04
CA ARG A 271 13.98 -13.93 -5.50
C ARG A 271 14.06 -12.50 -6.00
N ALA A 272 15.21 -12.09 -6.50
CA ALA A 272 15.37 -10.70 -6.92
C ALA A 272 14.34 -10.27 -7.97
N MET A 273 14.06 -11.14 -8.94
CA MET A 273 13.15 -10.82 -10.03
C MET A 273 12.45 -12.06 -10.56
N MET A 274 11.18 -11.90 -10.96
CA MET A 274 10.41 -12.89 -11.67
C MET A 274 9.61 -12.24 -12.81
N ILE A 275 9.77 -12.78 -14.01
CA ILE A 275 9.01 -12.38 -15.20
C ILE A 275 8.21 -13.60 -15.65
N GLY A 276 6.92 -13.59 -15.39
CA GLY A 276 5.97 -14.67 -15.68
C GLY A 276 5.51 -14.69 -17.14
N GLY A 277 6.43 -14.54 -18.10
CA GLY A 277 6.13 -14.45 -19.53
C GLY A 277 5.99 -12.99 -20.02
N GLY A 278 5.19 -12.79 -21.06
CA GLY A 278 5.08 -11.47 -21.69
C GLY A 278 6.18 -11.18 -22.70
N ARG A 279 6.25 -9.94 -23.14
CA ARG A 279 7.27 -9.49 -24.13
C ARG A 279 7.67 -8.05 -23.89
N ASP A 280 8.80 -7.69 -24.46
CA ASP A 280 9.34 -6.32 -24.43
C ASP A 280 9.61 -5.83 -23.00
N ASN A 281 9.94 -6.72 -22.07
CA ASN A 281 10.45 -6.40 -20.75
C ASN A 281 11.97 -6.36 -20.82
N ASN A 282 12.57 -5.24 -20.46
CA ASN A 282 14.00 -5.04 -20.49
C ASN A 282 14.59 -5.06 -19.09
N VAL A 283 15.65 -5.84 -18.89
CA VAL A 283 16.38 -5.93 -17.62
C VAL A 283 17.82 -5.55 -17.86
N LEU A 284 18.25 -4.36 -17.41
CA LEU A 284 19.54 -3.80 -17.76
C LEU A 284 20.25 -3.21 -16.53
N ASN A 285 21.54 -3.48 -16.41
CA ASN A 285 22.44 -2.86 -15.42
C ASN A 285 21.96 -2.96 -13.95
N ASN A 286 21.23 -4.00 -13.58
CA ASN A 286 20.86 -4.25 -12.21
C ASN A 286 21.99 -4.97 -11.47
N ILE A 287 22.10 -4.75 -10.16
CA ILE A 287 23.07 -5.38 -9.28
C ILE A 287 22.34 -6.34 -8.36
N PHE A 288 22.81 -7.57 -8.24
CA PHE A 288 22.25 -8.63 -7.40
C PHE A 288 23.31 -9.08 -6.39
N ILE A 289 23.00 -8.95 -5.10
CA ILE A 289 23.89 -9.28 -3.99
C ILE A 289 23.16 -10.27 -3.09
N ASP A 290 23.74 -11.45 -2.86
CA ASP A 290 23.18 -12.50 -2.00
C ASP A 290 21.70 -12.83 -2.31
N CYS A 291 21.31 -12.81 -3.59
CA CYS A 291 19.99 -13.16 -4.08
C CYS A 291 19.97 -14.60 -4.62
N VAL A 292 18.76 -15.22 -4.63
CA VAL A 292 18.54 -16.57 -5.19
C VAL A 292 17.81 -16.44 -6.53
#